data_4653503c1a7af3bf99991124c0b8c61f
#
_entry.id   4653503c1a7af3bf99991124c0b8c61f
#
_cell.length_a   1.000
_cell.length_b   1.000
_cell.length_c   1.000
_cell.angle_alpha   90.00
_cell.angle_beta   90.00
_cell.angle_gamma   90.00
#
_symmetry.space_group_name_H-M   'P 1'
#
loop_
_entity.id
_entity.type
_entity.pdbx_description
1 polymer ?
#
loop_
_entity_poly.entity_id
_entity_poly.type
_entity_poly.pdbx_seq_one_letter_code
_entity_poly.pdbx_strand_id
1 'polypeptide(L)'
;MFKRIISWPYIGPLAIIFAAFLWSLDALLRQSLYSLPSMFIVFSEHALGFLITLPWLIKFWPKIKTLNRKTWISIFWVAVFGGLLGTLAYTRALSYINYIHFSVVVLLQKLQPIFAIVLARIILKERFKGRFYLWAGVALVGSYFVAFPDILPQWQDG
;
A
#
# COMPACT_ATOMS: atom_id res chain seq x y z
N MET A 1 -4.97 15.98 25.93
CA MET A 1 -3.89 16.57 25.12
C MET A 1 -4.02 16.26 23.60
N PHE A 2 -4.59 15.15 23.20
CA PHE A 2 -4.78 14.79 21.77
C PHE A 2 -5.82 15.64 21.00
N LYS A 3 -6.84 16.21 21.68
CA LYS A 3 -7.89 17.01 21.01
C LYS A 3 -7.40 18.32 20.37
N ARG A 4 -6.26 18.85 20.78
CA ARG A 4 -5.74 20.14 20.27
C ARG A 4 -4.87 20.00 19.01
N ILE A 5 -4.33 18.82 18.77
CA ILE A 5 -3.47 18.56 17.57
C ILE A 5 -4.34 18.34 16.33
N ILE A 6 -5.59 17.85 16.51
CA ILE A 6 -6.55 17.56 15.42
C ILE A 6 -7.25 18.81 14.89
N SER A 7 -7.11 19.97 15.55
CA SER A 7 -7.80 21.21 15.16
C SER A 7 -7.14 21.99 14.02
N TRP A 8 -5.96 21.58 13.57
CA TRP A 8 -5.32 22.22 12.42
C TRP A 8 -5.76 21.51 11.14
N PRO A 9 -6.53 22.20 10.24
CA PRO A 9 -7.18 21.55 9.10
C PRO A 9 -6.18 20.93 8.11
N TYR A 10 -4.92 21.32 8.16
CA TYR A 10 -3.86 20.85 7.24
C TYR A 10 -3.04 19.67 7.77
N ILE A 11 -3.14 19.26 9.05
CA ILE A 11 -2.36 18.14 9.61
C ILE A 11 -2.67 16.83 8.89
N GLY A 12 -3.94 16.55 8.61
CA GLY A 12 -4.33 15.33 7.89
C GLY A 12 -3.71 15.27 6.48
N PRO A 13 -3.94 16.27 5.63
CA PRO A 13 -3.31 16.37 4.32
C PRO A 13 -1.78 16.31 4.35
N LEU A 14 -1.13 17.03 5.26
CA LEU A 14 0.34 17.00 5.41
C LEU A 14 0.85 15.61 5.83
N ALA A 15 0.16 14.93 6.74
CA ALA A 15 0.50 13.57 7.14
C ALA A 15 0.38 12.58 5.97
N ILE A 16 -0.64 12.74 5.11
CA ILE A 16 -0.81 11.91 3.90
C ILE A 16 0.32 12.18 2.90
N ILE A 17 0.69 13.44 2.66
CA ILE A 17 1.80 13.80 1.76
C ILE A 17 3.11 13.21 2.29
N PHE A 18 3.36 13.34 3.59
CA PHE A 18 4.56 12.79 4.22
C PHE A 18 4.60 11.26 4.14
N ALA A 19 3.48 10.59 4.39
CA ALA A 19 3.36 9.14 4.24
C ALA A 19 3.60 8.69 2.79
N ALA A 20 3.06 9.42 1.80
CA ALA A 20 3.28 9.15 0.39
C ALA A 20 4.76 9.35 -0.01
N PHE A 21 5.42 10.37 0.53
CA PHE A 21 6.86 10.59 0.35
C PHE A 21 7.67 9.43 0.92
N LEU A 22 7.42 9.00 2.16
CA LEU A 22 8.10 7.85 2.75
C LEU A 22 7.86 6.57 1.93
N TRP A 23 6.65 6.38 1.43
CA TRP A 23 6.33 5.22 0.59
C TRP A 23 7.04 5.26 -0.77
N SER A 24 7.31 6.44 -1.32
CA SER A 24 8.08 6.55 -2.57
C SER A 24 9.52 6.06 -2.43
N LEU A 25 10.08 6.13 -1.22
CA LEU A 25 11.42 5.64 -0.92
C LEU A 25 11.47 4.12 -0.72
N ASP A 26 10.33 3.47 -0.40
CA ASP A 26 10.27 2.03 -0.10
C ASP A 26 10.83 1.18 -1.23
N ALA A 27 10.39 1.41 -2.46
CA ALA A 27 10.84 0.63 -3.60
C ALA A 27 12.34 0.79 -3.88
N LEU A 28 12.90 1.99 -3.70
CA LEU A 28 14.33 2.25 -3.87
C LEU A 28 15.15 1.56 -2.79
N LEU A 29 14.70 1.61 -1.54
CA LEU A 29 15.36 0.94 -0.42
C LEU A 29 15.31 -0.59 -0.57
N ARG A 30 14.20 -1.14 -1.07
CA ARG A 30 14.09 -2.58 -1.34
C ARG A 30 15.06 -3.08 -2.40
N GLN A 31 15.41 -2.24 -3.40
CA GLN A 31 16.39 -2.65 -4.42
C GLN A 31 17.75 -3.03 -3.81
N SER A 32 18.20 -2.35 -2.77
CA SER A 32 19.45 -2.67 -2.08
C SER A 32 19.41 -4.00 -1.32
N LEU A 33 18.21 -4.58 -1.12
CA LEU A 33 17.99 -5.81 -0.36
C LEU A 33 17.71 -7.03 -1.24
N TYR A 34 17.76 -6.92 -2.56
CA TYR A 34 17.41 -8.04 -3.46
C TYR A 34 18.36 -9.24 -3.39
N SER A 35 19.53 -9.10 -2.78
CA SER A 35 20.40 -10.22 -2.45
C SER A 35 19.81 -11.15 -1.38
N LEU A 36 18.82 -10.68 -0.62
CA LEU A 36 18.16 -11.42 0.44
C LEU A 36 16.86 -12.08 -0.07
N PRO A 37 16.50 -13.25 0.48
CA PRO A 37 15.20 -13.87 0.16
C PRO A 37 14.04 -12.94 0.48
N SER A 38 13.07 -12.83 -0.42
CA SER A 38 11.88 -11.95 -0.25
C SER A 38 11.13 -12.22 1.06
N MET A 39 11.07 -13.49 1.49
CA MET A 39 10.44 -13.88 2.76
C MET A 39 11.16 -13.26 3.96
N PHE A 40 12.50 -13.22 3.94
CA PHE A 40 13.28 -12.61 5.01
C PHE A 40 13.05 -11.10 5.10
N ILE A 41 13.01 -10.42 3.95
CA ILE A 41 12.73 -8.98 3.88
C ILE A 41 11.36 -8.67 4.49
N VAL A 42 10.32 -9.39 4.04
CA VAL A 42 8.94 -9.19 4.52
C VAL A 42 8.81 -9.53 6.00
N PHE A 43 9.42 -10.61 6.46
CA PHE A 43 9.42 -10.97 7.88
C PHE A 43 10.07 -9.88 8.74
N SER A 44 11.25 -9.40 8.35
CA SER A 44 11.98 -8.36 9.09
C SER A 44 11.20 -7.05 9.14
N GLU A 45 10.57 -6.64 8.03
CA GLU A 45 9.73 -5.47 7.95
C GLU A 45 8.54 -5.55 8.92
N HIS A 46 7.82 -6.68 8.90
CA HIS A 46 6.67 -6.87 9.78
C HIS A 46 7.09 -7.00 11.26
N ALA A 47 8.21 -7.65 11.53
CA ALA A 47 8.76 -7.76 12.89
C ALA A 47 9.16 -6.38 13.46
N LEU A 48 9.87 -5.57 12.67
CA LEU A 48 10.22 -4.21 13.06
C LEU A 48 8.97 -3.33 13.22
N GLY A 49 8.04 -3.39 12.28
CA GLY A 49 6.77 -2.68 12.36
C GLY A 49 5.97 -3.06 13.61
N PHE A 50 5.93 -4.34 13.95
CA PHE A 50 5.31 -4.84 15.19
C PHE A 50 5.99 -4.26 16.43
N LEU A 51 7.33 -4.33 16.50
CA LEU A 51 8.09 -3.80 17.65
C LEU A 51 7.88 -2.29 17.84
N ILE A 52 7.89 -1.53 16.75
CA ILE A 52 7.64 -0.09 16.80
C ILE A 52 6.20 0.21 17.27
N THR A 53 5.22 -0.56 16.83
CA THR A 53 3.80 -0.34 17.19
C THR A 53 3.39 -0.94 18.51
N LEU A 54 4.22 -1.83 19.10
CA LEU A 54 3.93 -2.55 20.33
C LEU A 54 3.52 -1.65 21.52
N PRO A 55 4.18 -0.49 21.80
CA PRO A 55 3.77 0.38 22.90
C PRO A 55 2.32 0.89 22.75
N TRP A 56 1.90 1.21 21.50
CA TRP A 56 0.53 1.62 21.23
C TRP A 56 -0.45 0.45 21.35
N LEU A 57 -0.05 -0.75 20.90
CA LEU A 57 -0.84 -1.96 21.05
C LEU A 57 -1.13 -2.25 22.53
N ILE A 58 -0.10 -2.20 23.39
CA ILE A 58 -0.24 -2.40 24.83
C ILE A 58 -1.18 -1.33 25.43
N LYS A 59 -0.97 -0.06 25.10
CA LYS A 59 -1.79 1.06 25.58
C LYS A 59 -3.27 0.92 25.21
N PHE A 60 -3.56 0.46 24.00
CA PHE A 60 -4.94 0.32 23.50
C PHE A 60 -5.52 -1.08 23.65
N TRP A 61 -4.75 -2.02 24.21
CA TRP A 61 -5.19 -3.41 24.42
C TRP A 61 -6.55 -3.55 25.11
N PRO A 62 -6.86 -2.77 26.18
CA PRO A 62 -8.17 -2.86 26.84
C PRO A 62 -9.35 -2.58 25.89
N LYS A 63 -9.15 -1.75 24.87
CA LYS A 63 -10.17 -1.45 23.84
C LYS A 63 -10.18 -2.51 22.73
N ILE A 64 -9.01 -3.02 22.35
CA ILE A 64 -8.85 -4.01 21.29
C ILE A 64 -9.47 -5.35 21.68
N LYS A 65 -9.26 -5.79 22.93
CA LYS A 65 -9.81 -7.06 23.44
C LYS A 65 -11.35 -7.08 23.50
N THR A 66 -12.02 -5.94 23.47
CA THR A 66 -13.49 -5.85 23.46
C THR A 66 -14.09 -5.96 22.06
N LEU A 67 -13.27 -6.05 21.03
CA LEU A 67 -13.75 -6.23 19.67
C LEU A 67 -14.47 -7.55 19.50
N ASN A 68 -15.56 -7.53 18.72
CA ASN A 68 -16.34 -8.72 18.46
C ASN A 68 -15.60 -9.70 17.53
N ARG A 69 -16.02 -10.96 17.52
CA ARG A 69 -15.43 -12.03 16.69
C ARG A 69 -15.40 -11.67 15.20
N LYS A 70 -16.43 -11.03 14.70
CA LYS A 70 -16.51 -10.63 13.28
C LYS A 70 -15.41 -9.65 12.91
N THR A 71 -15.16 -8.66 13.77
CA THR A 71 -14.06 -7.69 13.57
C THR A 71 -12.70 -8.38 13.61
N TRP A 72 -12.47 -9.32 14.52
CA TRP A 72 -11.22 -10.10 14.57
C TRP A 72 -10.99 -10.92 13.31
N ILE A 73 -12.02 -11.57 12.79
CA ILE A 73 -11.95 -12.30 11.52
C ILE A 73 -11.60 -11.35 10.37
N SER A 74 -12.21 -10.16 10.33
CA SER A 74 -11.90 -9.15 9.30
C SER A 74 -10.45 -8.67 9.40
N ILE A 75 -9.97 -8.39 10.61
CA ILE A 75 -8.56 -7.99 10.85
C ILE A 75 -7.60 -9.09 10.37
N PHE A 76 -7.91 -10.35 10.70
CA PHE A 76 -7.11 -11.51 10.26
C PHE A 76 -7.00 -11.58 8.73
N TRP A 77 -8.12 -11.47 8.01
CA TRP A 77 -8.11 -11.50 6.54
C TRP A 77 -7.36 -10.33 5.93
N VAL A 78 -7.51 -9.12 6.48
CA VAL A 78 -6.74 -7.95 6.04
C VAL A 78 -5.25 -8.15 6.28
N ALA A 79 -4.86 -8.67 7.44
CA ALA A 79 -3.46 -8.93 7.75
C ALA A 79 -2.83 -9.99 6.83
N VAL A 80 -3.56 -11.07 6.54
CA VAL A 80 -3.06 -12.16 5.68
C VAL A 80 -2.97 -11.70 4.22
N PHE A 81 -4.05 -11.20 3.65
CA PHE A 81 -4.07 -10.86 2.22
C PHE A 81 -3.41 -9.52 1.91
N GLY A 82 -3.71 -8.47 2.68
CA GLY A 82 -3.16 -7.14 2.46
C GLY A 82 -1.74 -6.97 3.01
N GLY A 83 -1.52 -7.45 4.23
CA GLY A 83 -0.21 -7.38 4.87
C GLY A 83 0.78 -8.41 4.30
N LEU A 84 0.58 -9.68 4.65
CA LEU A 84 1.59 -10.71 4.38
C LEU A 84 1.69 -11.06 2.89
N LEU A 85 0.61 -11.56 2.29
CA LEU A 85 0.64 -12.07 0.91
C LEU A 85 0.84 -10.95 -0.11
N GLY A 86 0.19 -9.80 0.09
CA GLY A 86 0.34 -8.63 -0.79
C GLY A 86 1.77 -8.11 -0.79
N THR A 87 2.36 -7.92 0.39
CA THR A 87 3.75 -7.44 0.53
C THR A 87 4.75 -8.47 0.00
N LEU A 88 4.53 -9.75 0.26
CA LEU A 88 5.40 -10.82 -0.26
C LEU A 88 5.37 -10.89 -1.79
N ALA A 89 4.18 -10.84 -2.40
CA ALA A 89 4.02 -10.85 -3.84
C ALA A 89 4.68 -9.62 -4.49
N TYR A 90 4.50 -8.44 -3.90
CA TYR A 90 5.13 -7.20 -4.36
C TYR A 90 6.65 -7.27 -4.25
N THR A 91 7.20 -7.66 -3.08
CA THR A 91 8.65 -7.79 -2.88
C THR A 91 9.27 -8.80 -3.85
N ARG A 92 8.57 -9.92 -4.09
CA ARG A 92 9.01 -10.93 -5.05
C ARG A 92 8.93 -10.42 -6.49
N ALA A 93 7.89 -9.67 -6.86
CA ALA A 93 7.81 -9.07 -8.19
C ALA A 93 8.95 -8.08 -8.43
N LEU A 94 9.32 -7.28 -7.42
CA LEU A 94 10.47 -6.38 -7.50
C LEU A 94 11.81 -7.12 -7.63
N SER A 95 11.96 -8.34 -7.11
CA SER A 95 13.20 -9.12 -7.25
C SER A 95 13.43 -9.63 -8.68
N TYR A 96 12.41 -9.60 -9.54
CA TYR A 96 12.51 -9.98 -10.96
C TYR A 96 12.85 -8.80 -11.90
N ILE A 97 13.33 -7.68 -11.38
CA ILE A 97 13.65 -6.46 -12.18
C ILE A 97 14.67 -6.72 -13.29
N ASN A 98 15.55 -7.69 -13.14
CA ASN A 98 16.49 -8.08 -14.21
C ASN A 98 15.78 -8.64 -15.46
N TYR A 99 14.51 -9.03 -15.33
CA TYR A 99 13.67 -9.61 -16.40
C TYR A 99 12.49 -8.74 -16.79
N ILE A 100 12.10 -7.81 -15.91
CA ILE A 100 10.91 -6.96 -16.08
C ILE A 100 11.28 -5.53 -15.69
N HIS A 101 10.90 -4.54 -16.51
CA HIS A 101 11.10 -3.15 -16.15
C HIS A 101 10.45 -2.79 -14.79
N PHE A 102 11.20 -2.14 -13.93
CA PHE A 102 10.73 -1.62 -12.63
C PHE A 102 9.41 -0.84 -12.75
N SER A 103 9.29 -0.02 -13.80
CA SER A 103 8.09 0.77 -14.09
C SER A 103 6.84 -0.07 -14.26
N VAL A 104 6.95 -1.29 -14.83
CA VAL A 104 5.81 -2.21 -15.01
C VAL A 104 5.30 -2.69 -13.65
N VAL A 105 6.20 -3.10 -12.74
CA VAL A 105 5.82 -3.55 -11.40
C VAL A 105 5.13 -2.42 -10.62
N VAL A 106 5.68 -1.21 -10.69
CA VAL A 106 5.10 -0.02 -10.04
C VAL A 106 3.76 0.33 -10.64
N LEU A 107 3.61 0.28 -11.98
CA LEU A 107 2.34 0.55 -12.65
C LEU A 107 1.26 -0.47 -12.24
N LEU A 108 1.59 -1.76 -12.22
CA LEU A 108 0.65 -2.80 -11.78
C LEU A 108 0.19 -2.56 -10.34
N GLN A 109 1.09 -2.12 -9.45
CA GLN A 109 0.71 -1.71 -8.09
C GLN A 109 -0.27 -0.53 -8.10
N LYS A 110 -0.13 0.42 -9.03
CA LYS A 110 -1.06 1.56 -9.16
C LYS A 110 -2.46 1.17 -9.65
N LEU A 111 -2.68 -0.07 -10.09
CA LEU A 111 -4.02 -0.60 -10.36
C LEU A 111 -4.78 -0.99 -9.08
N GLN A 112 -4.12 -1.09 -7.93
CA GLN A 112 -4.74 -1.43 -6.64
C GLN A 112 -5.99 -0.60 -6.31
N PRO A 113 -6.05 0.73 -6.53
CA PRO A 113 -7.26 1.51 -6.31
C PRO A 113 -8.45 1.06 -7.13
N ILE A 114 -8.25 0.54 -8.36
CA ILE A 114 -9.36 0.02 -9.18
C ILE A 114 -10.01 -1.16 -8.49
N PHE A 115 -9.20 -2.14 -8.04
CA PHE A 115 -9.72 -3.30 -7.32
C PHE A 115 -10.41 -2.88 -6.02
N ALA A 116 -9.86 -1.92 -5.28
CA ALA A 116 -10.47 -1.39 -4.08
C ALA A 116 -11.85 -0.75 -4.35
N ILE A 117 -11.98 0.05 -5.41
CA ILE A 117 -13.23 0.68 -5.82
C ILE A 117 -14.26 -0.37 -6.23
N VAL A 118 -13.85 -1.36 -7.03
CA VAL A 118 -14.74 -2.45 -7.48
C VAL A 118 -15.24 -3.26 -6.28
N LEU A 119 -14.35 -3.64 -5.38
CA LEU A 119 -14.70 -4.39 -4.17
C LEU A 119 -15.58 -3.57 -3.22
N ALA A 120 -15.30 -2.28 -3.02
CA ALA A 120 -16.13 -1.40 -2.22
C ALA A 120 -17.56 -1.31 -2.80
N ARG A 121 -17.68 -1.22 -4.12
CA ARG A 121 -18.99 -1.21 -4.80
C ARG A 121 -19.75 -2.52 -4.63
N ILE A 122 -19.07 -3.66 -4.77
CA ILE A 122 -19.70 -5.00 -4.73
C ILE A 122 -20.01 -5.42 -3.29
N ILE A 123 -19.02 -5.32 -2.39
CA ILE A 123 -19.09 -5.86 -1.02
C ILE A 123 -19.78 -4.86 -0.09
N LEU A 124 -19.36 -3.60 -0.11
CA LEU A 124 -19.87 -2.54 0.77
C LEU A 124 -21.11 -1.86 0.18
N LYS A 125 -21.46 -2.14 -1.09
CA LYS A 125 -22.56 -1.51 -1.84
C LYS A 125 -22.44 0.02 -1.87
N GLU A 126 -21.21 0.55 -1.82
CA GLU A 126 -20.96 1.98 -1.90
C GLU A 126 -21.27 2.53 -3.28
N ARG A 127 -21.87 3.73 -3.32
CA ARG A 127 -22.19 4.44 -4.55
C ARG A 127 -21.30 5.67 -4.68
N PHE A 128 -20.36 5.63 -5.61
CA PHE A 128 -19.52 6.77 -5.91
C PHE A 128 -20.19 7.70 -6.93
N LYS A 129 -19.98 9.00 -6.79
CA LYS A 129 -20.47 10.00 -7.76
C LYS A 129 -19.69 9.86 -9.09
N GLY A 130 -20.33 10.17 -10.23
CA GLY A 130 -19.70 10.07 -11.55
C GLY A 130 -18.36 10.82 -11.66
N ARG A 131 -18.24 11.99 -11.03
CA ARG A 131 -16.97 12.74 -10.95
C ARG A 131 -15.82 11.97 -10.31
N PHE A 132 -16.11 11.07 -9.37
CA PHE A 132 -15.10 10.22 -8.76
C PHE A 132 -14.43 9.29 -9.79
N TYR A 133 -15.23 8.65 -10.65
CA TYR A 133 -14.70 7.77 -11.71
C TYR A 133 -13.88 8.55 -12.73
N LEU A 134 -14.30 9.77 -13.06
CA LEU A 134 -13.52 10.65 -13.95
C LEU A 134 -12.13 10.92 -13.37
N TRP A 135 -12.05 11.34 -12.11
CA TRP A 135 -10.75 11.64 -11.47
C TRP A 135 -9.90 10.39 -11.24
N ALA A 136 -10.52 9.24 -10.95
CA ALA A 136 -9.83 7.96 -10.88
C ALA A 136 -9.21 7.58 -12.24
N GLY A 137 -9.95 7.78 -13.35
CA GLY A 137 -9.43 7.59 -14.69
C GLY A 137 -8.26 8.51 -15.03
N VAL A 138 -8.37 9.81 -14.72
CA VAL A 138 -7.28 10.78 -14.90
C VAL A 138 -6.04 10.38 -14.11
N ALA A 139 -6.21 9.95 -12.86
CA ALA A 139 -5.10 9.50 -12.02
C ALA A 139 -4.39 8.26 -12.60
N LEU A 140 -5.13 7.31 -13.18
CA LEU A 140 -4.57 6.13 -13.82
C LEU A 140 -3.78 6.48 -15.09
N VAL A 141 -4.34 7.35 -15.94
CA VAL A 141 -3.64 7.84 -17.13
C VAL A 141 -2.36 8.59 -16.73
N GLY A 142 -2.44 9.45 -15.72
CA GLY A 142 -1.26 10.13 -15.18
C GLY A 142 -0.22 9.15 -14.64
N SER A 143 -0.65 8.10 -13.94
CA SER A 143 0.27 7.05 -13.44
C SER A 143 0.96 6.29 -14.58
N TYR A 144 0.27 6.06 -15.69
CA TYR A 144 0.85 5.44 -16.88
C TYR A 144 1.97 6.30 -17.47
N PHE A 145 1.74 7.60 -17.69
CA PHE A 145 2.77 8.50 -18.24
C PHE A 145 3.97 8.68 -17.32
N VAL A 146 3.77 8.62 -16.00
CA VAL A 146 4.87 8.63 -15.03
C VAL A 146 5.70 7.35 -15.13
N ALA A 147 5.06 6.20 -15.34
CA ALA A 147 5.74 4.91 -15.45
C ALA A 147 6.45 4.73 -16.82
N PHE A 148 5.91 5.31 -17.88
CA PHE A 148 6.42 5.20 -19.25
C PHE A 148 6.55 6.59 -19.89
N PRO A 149 7.65 7.30 -19.62
CA PRO A 149 7.87 8.65 -20.19
C PRO A 149 7.96 8.64 -21.73
N ASP A 150 8.37 7.52 -22.33
CA ASP A 150 8.48 7.35 -23.80
C ASP A 150 7.22 6.81 -24.46
N ILE A 151 6.05 6.94 -23.83
CA ILE A 151 4.71 6.57 -24.32
C ILE A 151 4.50 5.07 -24.52
N LEU A 152 5.50 4.32 -24.93
CA LEU A 152 5.44 2.86 -25.13
C LEU A 152 6.39 2.14 -24.17
N PRO A 153 5.98 0.99 -23.60
CA PRO A 153 6.88 0.14 -22.85
C PRO A 153 8.02 -0.30 -23.76
N GLN A 154 9.25 0.09 -23.44
CA GLN A 154 10.42 -0.47 -24.12
C GLN A 154 10.61 -1.91 -23.62
N TRP A 155 10.28 -2.87 -24.46
CA TRP A 155 10.63 -4.26 -24.24
C TRP A 155 12.13 -4.36 -24.54
N GLN A 156 12.91 -4.68 -23.53
CA GLN A 156 14.29 -5.10 -23.79
C GLN A 156 14.18 -6.52 -24.41
N ASP A 157 14.46 -6.59 -25.69
CA ASP A 157 14.70 -7.86 -26.35
C ASP A 157 15.91 -8.48 -25.67
N GLY A 158 15.68 -9.63 -24.96
CA GLY A 158 16.66 -10.36 -24.22
C GLY A 158 17.61 -11.15 -25.13
#